data_ce9a8ace36759778f86940bf75ac4ab4
#
_entry.id   ce9a8ace36759778f86940bf75ac4ab4
#
_cell.length_a   1.000
_cell.length_b   1.000
_cell.length_c   1.000
_cell.angle_alpha   90.00
_cell.angle_beta   90.00
_cell.angle_gamma   90.00
#
_symmetry.space_group_name_H-M   'P 1'
#
loop_
_entity.id
_entity.type
_entity.pdbx_description
1 polymer ?
#
loop_
_entity_poly.entity_id
_entity_poly.type
_entity_poly.pdbx_seq_one_letter_code
_entity_poly.pdbx_strand_id
1 'polypeptide(L)'
;MTTGHDYSSIQFGVETFPAGTVRPRHRHLAGDATIILRGSFVECSFAGRFAVEAGDVLLHGTFDCHADAAHGRLPIQVLRLPWEDTSVEGQFRVRDPDGLVRVAERDPREAMNALACEIRAVKPRESHWTGVLAVTLSGGSLLSLRQWAEERGLRPDELSRGFRSEFGVSPRLFRLEARSRRAWGKVVRSNRSLTRIAHDHDFSDLAHMSRSIRAFTGFPPRTWRKTLAGDAPHPSSSKLTAR
;
A
#
# COMPACT_ATOMS: atom_id res chain seq x y z
N MET A 1 -21.85 -8.46 2.73
CA MET A 1 -20.92 -8.86 1.67
C MET A 1 -19.51 -8.74 2.24
N THR A 2 -18.95 -9.84 2.67
CA THR A 2 -17.58 -9.95 3.18
C THR A 2 -16.63 -9.77 2.00
N THR A 3 -15.92 -8.66 1.95
CA THR A 3 -14.79 -8.50 1.04
C THR A 3 -13.74 -9.52 1.45
N GLY A 4 -13.61 -10.62 0.69
CA GLY A 4 -12.53 -11.56 0.84
C GLY A 4 -11.22 -10.76 0.73
N HIS A 5 -10.38 -10.84 1.75
CA HIS A 5 -9.06 -10.23 1.71
C HIS A 5 -8.18 -11.12 0.85
N ASP A 6 -7.97 -10.70 -0.40
CA ASP A 6 -7.01 -11.35 -1.27
C ASP A 6 -5.60 -10.94 -0.81
N TYR A 7 -4.95 -11.83 -0.04
CA TYR A 7 -3.55 -11.69 0.34
C TYR A 7 -2.72 -12.35 -0.75
N SER A 8 -2.41 -11.61 -1.81
CA SER A 8 -1.52 -12.13 -2.86
C SER A 8 -0.14 -12.38 -2.27
N SER A 9 0.37 -13.61 -2.47
CA SER A 9 1.77 -13.92 -2.22
C SER A 9 2.60 -13.16 -3.25
N ILE A 10 3.56 -12.36 -2.79
CA ILE A 10 4.50 -11.67 -3.68
C ILE A 10 5.45 -12.72 -4.24
N GLN A 11 5.49 -12.84 -5.56
CA GLN A 11 6.53 -13.56 -6.25
C GLN A 11 7.66 -12.56 -6.56
N PHE A 12 8.86 -12.83 -6.07
CA PHE A 12 10.03 -12.00 -6.38
C PHE A 12 10.66 -12.41 -7.69
N GLY A 13 11.29 -11.45 -8.38
CA GLY A 13 11.88 -11.63 -9.70
C GLY A 13 11.11 -10.87 -10.78
N VAL A 14 11.38 -11.24 -12.03
CA VAL A 14 10.76 -10.58 -13.19
C VAL A 14 9.40 -11.22 -13.47
N GLU A 15 8.36 -10.37 -13.54
CA GLU A 15 7.00 -10.75 -13.91
C GLU A 15 6.53 -9.97 -15.14
N THR A 16 5.68 -10.60 -15.93
CA THR A 16 5.08 -9.97 -17.12
C THR A 16 3.56 -10.08 -17.07
N PHE A 17 2.86 -8.97 -17.23
CA PHE A 17 1.41 -8.88 -17.28
C PHE A 17 0.95 -8.49 -18.70
N PRO A 18 -0.15 -9.06 -19.22
CA PRO A 18 -0.72 -8.65 -20.48
C PRO A 18 -1.08 -7.17 -20.54
N ALA A 19 -1.12 -6.61 -21.75
CA ALA A 19 -1.65 -5.26 -21.97
C ALA A 19 -3.11 -5.16 -21.46
N GLY A 20 -3.47 -4.02 -20.88
CA GLY A 20 -4.81 -3.79 -20.35
C GLY A 20 -5.12 -4.54 -19.04
N THR A 21 -4.13 -5.15 -18.40
CA THR A 21 -4.32 -5.81 -17.09
C THR A 21 -4.86 -4.83 -16.07
N VAL A 22 -5.94 -5.22 -15.39
CA VAL A 22 -6.49 -4.52 -14.22
C VAL A 22 -6.40 -5.45 -13.03
N ARG A 23 -5.73 -5.01 -11.99
CA ARG A 23 -5.66 -5.71 -10.70
C ARG A 23 -6.53 -4.97 -9.70
N PRO A 24 -7.64 -5.56 -9.25
CA PRO A 24 -8.48 -4.96 -8.23
C PRO A 24 -7.68 -4.69 -6.94
N ARG A 25 -8.19 -3.80 -6.09
CA ARG A 25 -7.56 -3.49 -4.80
C ARG A 25 -7.25 -4.76 -4.03
N HIS A 26 -6.00 -4.97 -3.73
CA HIS A 26 -5.46 -6.10 -3.00
C HIS A 26 -4.45 -5.63 -1.94
N ARG A 27 -3.92 -6.55 -1.15
CA ARG A 27 -3.04 -6.22 -0.02
C ARG A 27 -1.86 -7.17 0.03
N HIS A 28 -0.68 -6.61 0.28
CA HIS A 28 0.53 -7.40 0.52
C HIS A 28 0.83 -7.50 2.01
N LEU A 29 1.26 -8.68 2.47
CA LEU A 29 1.63 -8.91 3.87
C LEU A 29 3.03 -8.38 4.19
N ALA A 30 3.91 -8.39 3.21
CA ALA A 30 5.28 -7.91 3.31
C ALA A 30 5.46 -6.67 2.44
N GLY A 31 6.49 -5.89 2.71
CA GLY A 31 6.89 -4.81 1.83
C GLY A 31 7.60 -5.33 0.59
N ASP A 32 7.41 -4.64 -0.52
CA ASP A 32 8.08 -4.91 -1.79
C ASP A 32 8.47 -3.64 -2.53
N ALA A 33 9.47 -3.76 -3.39
CA ALA A 33 9.83 -2.77 -4.39
C ALA A 33 9.45 -3.33 -5.76
N THR A 34 8.61 -2.61 -6.48
CA THR A 34 8.22 -2.92 -7.85
C THR A 34 8.90 -1.95 -8.82
N ILE A 35 9.87 -2.44 -9.56
CA ILE A 35 10.63 -1.68 -10.58
C ILE A 35 9.99 -1.91 -11.93
N ILE A 36 9.57 -0.86 -12.62
CA ILE A 36 8.92 -0.95 -13.93
C ILE A 36 10.01 -1.06 -15.01
N LEU A 37 10.07 -2.20 -15.68
CA LEU A 37 11.03 -2.47 -16.76
C LEU A 37 10.46 -2.05 -18.11
N ARG A 38 9.16 -2.33 -18.36
CA ARG A 38 8.46 -2.01 -19.62
C ARG A 38 6.99 -1.75 -19.35
N GLY A 39 6.36 -0.99 -20.29
CA GLY A 39 4.95 -0.65 -20.20
C GLY A 39 4.69 0.50 -19.24
N SER A 40 3.42 0.71 -18.95
CA SER A 40 2.96 1.75 -18.03
C SER A 40 1.61 1.38 -17.43
N PHE A 41 1.36 1.81 -16.20
CA PHE A 41 0.07 1.64 -15.53
C PHE A 41 -0.16 2.76 -14.51
N VAL A 42 -1.36 2.82 -13.98
CA VAL A 42 -1.70 3.67 -12.83
C VAL A 42 -1.87 2.79 -11.61
N GLU A 43 -1.17 3.14 -10.53
CA GLU A 43 -1.39 2.55 -9.21
C GLU A 43 -2.09 3.54 -8.29
N CYS A 44 -3.02 3.03 -7.49
CA CYS A 44 -3.75 3.78 -6.47
C CYS A 44 -3.57 3.09 -5.11
N SER A 45 -2.72 3.65 -4.24
CA SER A 45 -2.30 3.11 -2.95
C SER A 45 -2.51 4.09 -1.79
N PHE A 46 -2.11 3.72 -0.57
CA PHE A 46 -2.13 4.67 0.56
C PHE A 46 -1.17 5.85 0.36
N ALA A 47 -0.12 5.68 -0.41
CA ALA A 47 0.85 6.73 -0.71
C ALA A 47 0.35 7.72 -1.78
N GLY A 48 -0.72 7.38 -2.52
CA GLY A 48 -1.31 8.26 -3.52
C GLY A 48 -1.77 7.54 -4.79
N ARG A 49 -1.76 8.29 -5.89
CA ARG A 49 -2.05 7.82 -7.24
C ARG A 49 -0.84 8.11 -8.12
N PHE A 50 -0.28 7.09 -8.71
CA PHE A 50 0.96 7.15 -9.46
C PHE A 50 0.76 6.64 -10.88
N ALA A 51 1.01 7.49 -11.87
CA ALA A 51 1.20 7.05 -13.25
C ALA A 51 2.68 6.67 -13.41
N VAL A 52 2.94 5.39 -13.62
CA VAL A 52 4.30 4.84 -13.70
C VAL A 52 4.64 4.33 -15.09
N GLU A 53 5.91 4.42 -15.44
CA GLU A 53 6.49 3.94 -16.69
C GLU A 53 7.88 3.35 -16.44
N ALA A 54 8.52 2.81 -17.49
CA ALA A 54 9.85 2.23 -17.39
C ALA A 54 10.86 3.15 -16.68
N GLY A 55 11.60 2.58 -15.74
CA GLY A 55 12.54 3.26 -14.84
C GLY A 55 11.92 3.82 -13.55
N ASP A 56 10.59 3.83 -13.42
CA ASP A 56 9.95 4.16 -12.15
C ASP A 56 10.01 2.96 -11.19
N VAL A 57 9.94 3.27 -9.90
CA VAL A 57 9.93 2.31 -8.79
C VAL A 57 8.79 2.66 -7.85
N LEU A 58 8.00 1.67 -7.49
CA LEU A 58 7.01 1.78 -6.42
C LEU A 58 7.52 1.03 -5.20
N LEU A 59 7.56 1.71 -4.07
CA LEU A 59 7.92 1.12 -2.77
C LEU A 59 6.66 0.95 -1.93
N HIS A 60 6.40 -0.28 -1.55
CA HIS A 60 5.25 -0.67 -0.72
C HIS A 60 5.72 -1.14 0.64
N GLY A 61 5.13 -0.62 1.67
CA GLY A 61 5.36 -1.13 3.02
C GLY A 61 4.42 -2.28 3.39
N THR A 62 4.66 -2.88 4.53
CA THR A 62 3.81 -3.94 5.10
C THR A 62 2.34 -3.51 5.17
N PHE A 63 1.45 -4.39 4.74
CA PHE A 63 0.00 -4.14 4.63
C PHE A 63 -0.35 -2.96 3.73
N ASP A 64 0.47 -2.65 2.73
CA ASP A 64 0.01 -1.71 1.71
C ASP A 64 -1.16 -2.30 0.90
N CYS A 65 -2.08 -1.44 0.51
CA CYS A 65 -3.25 -1.80 -0.29
C CYS A 65 -3.27 -0.94 -1.53
N HIS A 66 -3.21 -1.58 -2.69
CA HIS A 66 -3.27 -0.86 -3.95
C HIS A 66 -4.14 -1.55 -5.00
N ALA A 67 -4.52 -0.78 -6.01
CA ALA A 67 -5.19 -1.22 -7.22
C ALA A 67 -4.37 -0.74 -8.41
N ASP A 68 -4.23 -1.58 -9.44
CA ASP A 68 -3.45 -1.28 -10.64
C ASP A 68 -4.33 -1.31 -11.88
N ALA A 69 -4.14 -0.36 -12.78
CA ALA A 69 -4.82 -0.32 -14.06
C ALA A 69 -3.86 0.03 -15.19
N ALA A 70 -3.62 -0.92 -16.09
CA ALA A 70 -2.87 -0.68 -17.30
C ALA A 70 -3.78 -0.13 -18.40
N HIS A 71 -3.42 1.01 -18.95
CA HIS A 71 -4.16 1.64 -20.06
C HIS A 71 -3.43 1.56 -21.40
N GLY A 72 -2.19 1.05 -21.41
CA GLY A 72 -1.35 0.92 -22.59
C GLY A 72 -1.66 -0.32 -23.44
N ARG A 73 -1.18 -0.32 -24.68
CA ARG A 73 -1.26 -1.46 -25.60
C ARG A 73 -0.10 -2.44 -25.46
N LEU A 74 0.89 -2.12 -24.66
CA LEU A 74 2.07 -2.95 -24.44
C LEU A 74 1.92 -3.76 -23.15
N PRO A 75 2.48 -4.97 -23.10
CA PRO A 75 2.62 -5.72 -21.86
C PRO A 75 3.42 -4.92 -20.83
N ILE A 76 3.11 -5.14 -19.55
CA ILE A 76 3.86 -4.58 -18.43
C ILE A 76 4.88 -5.62 -17.99
N GLN A 77 6.13 -5.22 -17.87
CA GLN A 77 7.16 -6.04 -17.27
C GLN A 77 7.73 -5.33 -16.05
N VAL A 78 7.80 -6.04 -14.91
CA VAL A 78 8.31 -5.50 -13.65
C VAL A 78 9.34 -6.44 -13.05
N LEU A 79 10.29 -5.88 -12.30
CA LEU A 79 11.13 -6.63 -11.37
C LEU A 79 10.59 -6.37 -9.96
N ARG A 80 10.29 -7.42 -9.21
CA ARG A 80 9.92 -7.34 -7.80
C ARG A 80 11.04 -7.79 -6.89
N LEU A 81 11.36 -6.97 -5.91
CA LEU A 81 12.36 -7.23 -4.87
C LEU A 81 11.71 -7.12 -3.49
N PRO A 82 12.19 -7.88 -2.49
CA PRO A 82 11.78 -7.64 -1.10
C PRO A 82 12.19 -6.23 -0.67
N TRP A 83 11.35 -5.57 0.14
CA TRP A 83 11.64 -4.24 0.67
C TRP A 83 11.33 -4.20 2.17
N GLU A 84 12.38 -4.10 2.99
CA GLU A 84 12.26 -4.16 4.44
C GLU A 84 12.08 -2.79 5.09
N ASP A 85 12.55 -1.71 4.45
CA ASP A 85 12.38 -0.35 4.96
C ASP A 85 10.98 0.18 4.66
N THR A 86 10.08 -0.01 5.61
CA THR A 86 8.69 0.47 5.52
C THR A 86 8.52 1.94 5.92
N SER A 87 9.60 2.68 6.15
CA SER A 87 9.54 4.12 6.43
C SER A 87 9.42 4.95 5.16
N VAL A 88 9.76 4.36 4.00
CA VAL A 88 9.76 5.01 2.69
C VAL A 88 8.77 4.28 1.78
N GLU A 89 7.74 4.97 1.33
CA GLU A 89 6.70 4.46 0.43
C GLU A 89 6.40 5.46 -0.68
N GLY A 90 5.89 4.97 -1.82
CA GLY A 90 5.48 5.78 -2.96
C GLY A 90 6.36 5.61 -4.20
N GLN A 91 6.33 6.63 -5.08
CA GLN A 91 7.00 6.59 -6.37
C GLN A 91 8.42 7.17 -6.31
N PHE A 92 9.36 6.43 -6.87
CA PHE A 92 10.76 6.77 -7.03
C PHE A 92 11.21 6.47 -8.46
N ARG A 93 12.48 6.67 -8.74
CA ARG A 93 13.09 6.34 -10.04
C ARG A 93 14.49 5.79 -9.85
N VAL A 94 14.86 4.83 -10.72
CA VAL A 94 16.23 4.32 -10.84
C VAL A 94 16.78 4.69 -12.21
N ARG A 95 18.11 4.71 -12.30
CA ARG A 95 18.79 5.05 -13.55
C ARG A 95 18.99 3.85 -14.47
N ASP A 96 19.32 2.68 -13.90
CA ASP A 96 19.60 1.45 -14.64
C ASP A 96 18.74 0.28 -14.12
N PRO A 97 17.44 0.20 -14.53
CA PRO A 97 16.58 -0.91 -14.13
C PRO A 97 17.07 -2.27 -14.67
N ASP A 98 17.68 -2.32 -15.86
CA ASP A 98 18.23 -3.56 -16.44
C ASP A 98 19.46 -4.04 -15.67
N GLY A 99 20.25 -3.12 -15.10
CA GLY A 99 21.34 -3.43 -14.17
C GLY A 99 20.85 -4.13 -12.93
N LEU A 100 19.75 -3.66 -12.35
CA LEU A 100 19.11 -4.30 -11.20
C LEU A 100 18.62 -5.71 -11.51
N VAL A 101 18.07 -5.96 -12.72
CA VAL A 101 17.68 -7.31 -13.14
C VAL A 101 18.88 -8.24 -13.12
N ARG A 102 20.01 -7.83 -13.75
CA ARG A 102 21.23 -8.65 -13.79
C ARG A 102 21.80 -8.98 -12.40
N VAL A 103 21.69 -8.03 -11.45
CA VAL A 103 22.09 -8.28 -10.07
C VAL A 103 21.09 -9.20 -9.37
N ALA A 104 19.78 -8.99 -9.56
CA ALA A 104 18.72 -9.77 -8.93
C ALA A 104 18.72 -11.26 -9.36
N GLU A 105 19.12 -11.55 -10.59
CA GLU A 105 19.29 -12.93 -11.09
C GLU A 105 20.36 -13.72 -10.33
N ARG A 106 21.33 -13.01 -9.73
CA ARG A 106 22.43 -13.62 -8.94
C ARG A 106 22.11 -13.61 -7.45
N ASP A 107 21.72 -12.44 -6.95
CA ASP A 107 21.38 -12.22 -5.53
C ASP A 107 20.33 -11.12 -5.38
N PRO A 108 19.07 -11.49 -5.05
CA PRO A 108 18.01 -10.52 -4.80
C PRO A 108 18.29 -9.54 -3.65
N ARG A 109 19.10 -9.93 -2.66
CA ARG A 109 19.49 -9.04 -1.55
C ARG A 109 20.48 -7.99 -1.99
N GLU A 110 21.44 -8.38 -2.83
CA GLU A 110 22.38 -7.43 -3.42
C GLU A 110 21.65 -6.43 -4.31
N ALA A 111 20.67 -6.89 -5.10
CA ALA A 111 19.83 -6.00 -5.91
C ALA A 111 19.01 -5.02 -5.06
N MET A 112 18.48 -5.46 -3.91
CA MET A 112 17.80 -4.59 -2.97
C MET A 112 18.75 -3.52 -2.40
N ASN A 113 19.97 -3.88 -2.03
CA ASN A 113 20.96 -2.93 -1.53
C ASN A 113 21.39 -1.92 -2.61
N ALA A 114 21.59 -2.37 -3.84
CA ALA A 114 21.85 -1.50 -4.98
C ALA A 114 20.69 -0.53 -5.23
N LEU A 115 19.45 -1.04 -5.23
CA LEU A 115 18.26 -0.22 -5.35
C LEU A 115 18.21 0.87 -4.28
N ALA A 116 18.45 0.53 -3.00
CA ALA A 116 18.42 1.48 -1.89
C ALA A 116 19.42 2.63 -2.05
N CYS A 117 20.57 2.37 -2.69
CA CYS A 117 21.59 3.38 -2.99
C CYS A 117 21.23 4.27 -4.20
N GLU A 118 20.43 3.78 -5.13
CA GLU A 118 20.18 4.42 -6.43
C GLU A 118 18.83 5.12 -6.55
N ILE A 119 17.86 4.76 -5.72
CA ILE A 119 16.52 5.36 -5.78
C ILE A 119 16.57 6.86 -5.59
N ARG A 120 15.79 7.57 -6.39
CA ARG A 120 15.64 9.02 -6.34
C ARG A 120 14.17 9.37 -6.25
N ALA A 121 13.85 10.31 -5.37
CA ALA A 121 12.52 10.86 -5.30
C ALA A 121 12.14 11.52 -6.63
N VAL A 122 10.92 11.32 -7.09
CA VAL A 122 10.35 11.99 -8.26
C VAL A 122 9.30 13.00 -7.81
N LYS A 123 9.19 14.09 -8.54
CA LYS A 123 8.04 14.98 -8.39
C LYS A 123 6.84 14.29 -9.03
N PRO A 124 5.66 14.24 -8.37
CA PRO A 124 4.44 13.73 -8.99
C PRO A 124 4.19 14.40 -10.34
N ARG A 125 3.99 13.62 -11.39
CA ARG A 125 3.78 14.13 -12.76
C ARG A 125 2.44 14.84 -12.89
N GLU A 126 1.43 14.36 -12.18
CA GLU A 126 0.09 14.96 -12.13
C GLU A 126 -0.50 14.85 -10.74
N SER A 127 -1.11 15.95 -10.31
CA SER A 127 -1.84 15.99 -9.04
C SER A 127 -3.33 15.75 -9.31
N HIS A 128 -3.71 14.49 -9.61
CA HIS A 128 -5.11 14.14 -9.72
C HIS A 128 -5.79 14.23 -8.34
N TRP A 129 -6.98 14.80 -8.29
CA TRP A 129 -7.67 15.08 -7.02
C TRP A 129 -7.90 13.83 -6.15
N THR A 130 -8.09 12.65 -6.76
CA THR A 130 -8.24 11.39 -6.03
C THR A 130 -6.97 11.01 -5.28
N GLY A 131 -5.80 11.21 -5.89
CA GLY A 131 -4.49 11.00 -5.25
C GLY A 131 -4.25 11.96 -4.10
N VAL A 132 -4.58 13.25 -4.29
CA VAL A 132 -4.50 14.27 -3.21
C VAL A 132 -5.39 13.88 -2.03
N LEU A 133 -6.62 13.43 -2.31
CA LEU A 133 -7.54 12.97 -1.27
C LEU A 133 -6.99 11.72 -0.56
N ALA A 134 -6.41 10.76 -1.29
CA ALA A 134 -5.83 9.56 -0.71
C ALA A 134 -4.71 9.88 0.27
N VAL A 135 -3.74 10.71 -0.12
CA VAL A 135 -2.65 11.19 0.75
C VAL A 135 -3.20 11.89 2.00
N THR A 136 -4.18 12.77 1.82
CA THR A 136 -4.82 13.50 2.93
C THR A 136 -5.48 12.53 3.93
N LEU A 137 -6.22 11.53 3.43
CA LEU A 137 -6.89 10.53 4.27
C LEU A 137 -5.89 9.60 4.95
N SER A 138 -4.82 9.22 4.26
CA SER A 138 -3.75 8.37 4.80
C SER A 138 -2.96 9.08 5.89
N GLY A 139 -2.74 10.39 5.77
CA GLY A 139 -2.03 11.22 6.74
C GLY A 139 -2.77 11.41 8.08
N GLY A 140 -4.01 10.94 8.21
CA GLY A 140 -4.79 11.04 9.45
C GLY A 140 -5.63 12.30 9.58
N SER A 141 -5.82 13.03 8.50
CA SER A 141 -6.69 14.21 8.51
C SER A 141 -8.13 13.84 8.86
N LEU A 142 -8.73 14.58 9.79
CA LEU A 142 -10.14 14.49 10.19
C LEU A 142 -11.04 15.36 9.31
N LEU A 143 -10.57 15.76 8.13
CA LEU A 143 -11.32 16.63 7.23
C LEU A 143 -12.73 16.08 6.90
N SER A 144 -13.67 16.98 6.74
CA SER A 144 -15.00 16.68 6.21
C SER A 144 -14.91 16.41 4.71
N LEU A 145 -15.31 15.20 4.27
CA LEU A 145 -15.35 14.85 2.84
C LEU A 145 -16.27 15.78 2.05
N ARG A 146 -17.35 16.23 2.68
CA ARG A 146 -18.30 17.19 2.07
C ARG A 146 -17.62 18.53 1.82
N GLN A 147 -17.01 19.11 2.85
CA GLN A 147 -16.29 20.37 2.75
C GLN A 147 -15.15 20.28 1.72
N TRP A 148 -14.38 19.19 1.74
CA TRP A 148 -13.29 18.96 0.79
C TRP A 148 -13.76 18.89 -0.67
N ALA A 149 -14.94 18.31 -0.91
CA ALA A 149 -15.59 18.28 -2.22
C ALA A 149 -16.04 19.70 -2.65
N GLU A 150 -16.72 20.41 -1.75
CA GLU A 150 -17.23 21.78 -2.00
C GLU A 150 -16.09 22.73 -2.36
N GLU A 151 -14.97 22.69 -1.63
CA GLU A 151 -13.77 23.51 -1.91
C GLU A 151 -13.16 23.28 -3.30
N ARG A 152 -13.49 22.14 -3.95
CA ARG A 152 -12.99 21.73 -5.28
C ARG A 152 -14.07 21.72 -6.36
N GLY A 153 -15.24 22.24 -6.05
CA GLY A 153 -16.36 22.26 -6.99
C GLY A 153 -16.91 20.88 -7.36
N LEU A 154 -16.65 19.85 -6.51
CA LEU A 154 -17.13 18.50 -6.71
C LEU A 154 -18.41 18.26 -5.91
N ARG A 155 -19.35 17.53 -6.48
CA ARG A 155 -20.50 17.03 -5.70
C ARG A 155 -20.04 15.84 -4.84
N PRO A 156 -20.60 15.65 -3.63
CA PRO A 156 -20.21 14.56 -2.72
C PRO A 156 -20.37 13.15 -3.32
N ASP A 157 -21.33 12.97 -4.21
CA ASP A 157 -21.54 11.69 -4.94
C ASP A 157 -20.49 11.47 -6.03
N GLU A 158 -20.07 12.53 -6.72
CA GLU A 158 -18.96 12.48 -7.70
C GLU A 158 -17.64 12.14 -7.02
N LEU A 159 -17.33 12.79 -5.89
CA LEU A 159 -16.18 12.47 -5.07
C LEU A 159 -16.18 10.99 -4.68
N SER A 160 -17.30 10.48 -4.17
CA SER A 160 -17.39 9.10 -3.68
C SER A 160 -17.28 8.08 -4.83
N ARG A 161 -17.90 8.34 -5.98
CA ARG A 161 -17.84 7.46 -7.16
C ARG A 161 -16.47 7.48 -7.80
N GLY A 162 -15.90 8.67 -8.06
CA GLY A 162 -14.61 8.83 -8.69
C GLY A 162 -13.48 8.21 -7.86
N PHE A 163 -13.48 8.45 -6.55
CA PHE A 163 -12.52 7.83 -5.65
C PHE A 163 -12.67 6.30 -5.64
N ARG A 164 -13.90 5.77 -5.55
CA ARG A 164 -14.14 4.34 -5.53
C ARG A 164 -13.77 3.66 -6.85
N SER A 165 -13.96 4.33 -7.97
CA SER A 165 -13.58 3.82 -9.30
C SER A 165 -12.08 3.55 -9.42
N GLU A 166 -11.24 4.42 -8.84
CA GLU A 166 -9.78 4.29 -8.90
C GLU A 166 -9.19 3.46 -7.75
N PHE A 167 -9.65 3.72 -6.51
CA PHE A 167 -9.10 3.08 -5.31
C PHE A 167 -9.81 1.78 -4.91
N GLY A 168 -10.86 1.37 -5.61
CA GLY A 168 -11.64 0.16 -5.33
C GLY A 168 -12.53 0.21 -4.09
N VAL A 169 -12.39 1.23 -3.24
CA VAL A 169 -13.13 1.40 -1.98
C VAL A 169 -13.63 2.82 -1.79
N SER A 170 -14.65 2.99 -0.94
CA SER A 170 -15.12 4.35 -0.60
C SER A 170 -14.07 5.13 0.19
N PRO A 171 -14.07 6.50 0.13
CA PRO A 171 -13.17 7.32 0.93
C PRO A 171 -13.24 7.04 2.44
N ARG A 172 -14.42 6.68 2.95
CA ARG A 172 -14.60 6.32 4.37
C ARG A 172 -13.91 5.02 4.74
N LEU A 173 -14.05 3.98 3.91
CA LEU A 173 -13.38 2.70 4.14
C LEU A 173 -11.87 2.86 3.99
N PHE A 174 -11.41 3.57 2.96
CA PHE A 174 -10.00 3.88 2.77
C PHE A 174 -9.38 4.58 3.99
N ARG A 175 -10.05 5.59 4.53
CA ARG A 175 -9.63 6.27 5.78
C ARG A 175 -9.55 5.32 6.96
N LEU A 176 -10.52 4.41 7.12
CA LEU A 176 -10.52 3.41 8.19
C LEU A 176 -9.36 2.43 8.05
N GLU A 177 -9.11 1.93 6.85
CA GLU A 177 -7.98 1.02 6.55
C GLU A 177 -6.64 1.71 6.81
N ALA A 178 -6.43 2.93 6.28
CA ALA A 178 -5.22 3.71 6.51
C ALA A 178 -4.98 3.99 8.01
N ARG A 179 -6.03 4.35 8.74
CA ARG A 179 -5.98 4.53 10.19
C ARG A 179 -5.63 3.23 10.93
N SER A 180 -6.22 2.12 10.52
CA SER A 180 -5.94 0.80 11.10
C SER A 180 -4.49 0.38 10.86
N ARG A 181 -3.96 0.64 9.65
CA ARG A 181 -2.55 0.38 9.31
C ARG A 181 -1.60 1.20 10.17
N ARG A 182 -1.85 2.51 10.34
CA ARG A 182 -1.02 3.37 11.21
C ARG A 182 -1.07 2.92 12.67
N ALA A 183 -2.26 2.60 13.19
CA ALA A 183 -2.41 2.10 14.56
C ALA A 183 -1.71 0.74 14.74
N TRP A 184 -1.86 -0.18 13.79
CA TRP A 184 -1.11 -1.44 13.77
C TRP A 184 0.39 -1.20 13.81
N GLY A 185 0.92 -0.34 12.95
CA GLY A 185 2.34 0.02 12.96
C GLY A 185 2.82 0.55 14.31
N LYS A 186 1.97 1.27 15.05
CA LYS A 186 2.30 1.72 16.41
C LYS A 186 2.24 0.60 17.44
N VAL A 187 1.29 -0.33 17.28
CA VAL A 187 1.19 -1.54 18.14
C VAL A 187 2.45 -2.37 18.06
N VAL A 188 3.00 -2.57 16.85
CA VAL A 188 4.16 -3.43 16.62
C VAL A 188 5.50 -2.74 16.92
N ARG A 189 5.57 -1.42 16.78
CA ARG A 189 6.83 -0.67 16.98
C ARG A 189 6.96 0.06 18.31
N SER A 190 6.00 -0.11 19.26
CA SER A 190 6.09 0.56 20.55
C SER A 190 5.45 -0.23 21.68
N ASN A 191 5.92 0.03 22.91
CA ASN A 191 5.36 -0.54 24.13
C ASN A 191 4.20 0.29 24.75
N ARG A 192 3.68 1.29 24.00
CA ARG A 192 2.54 2.11 24.48
C ARG A 192 1.33 1.22 24.76
N SER A 193 0.51 1.61 25.75
CA SER A 193 -0.74 0.90 26.04
C SER A 193 -1.67 0.94 24.81
N LEU A 194 -2.40 -0.16 24.57
CA LEU A 194 -3.32 -0.25 23.44
C LEU A 194 -4.44 0.81 23.52
N THR A 195 -4.87 1.16 24.73
CA THR A 195 -5.85 2.23 24.96
C THR A 195 -5.30 3.58 24.50
N ARG A 196 -4.03 3.87 24.82
CA ARG A 196 -3.39 5.12 24.37
C ARG A 196 -3.24 5.16 22.86
N ILE A 197 -2.85 4.04 22.22
CA ILE A 197 -2.77 3.94 20.76
C ILE A 197 -4.15 4.17 20.12
N ALA A 198 -5.21 3.60 20.70
CA ALA A 198 -6.57 3.81 20.20
C ALA A 198 -6.94 5.30 20.20
N HIS A 199 -6.68 5.99 21.31
CA HIS A 199 -6.93 7.41 21.42
C HIS A 199 -6.07 8.25 20.46
N ASP A 200 -4.75 7.98 20.37
CA ASP A 200 -3.81 8.72 19.54
C ASP A 200 -4.11 8.55 18.02
N HIS A 201 -4.90 7.54 17.66
CA HIS A 201 -5.33 7.26 16.28
C HIS A 201 -6.84 7.46 16.05
N ASP A 202 -7.52 8.29 16.86
CA ASP A 202 -8.92 8.69 16.67
C ASP A 202 -9.92 7.53 16.62
N PHE A 203 -9.66 6.43 17.33
CA PHE A 203 -10.67 5.42 17.56
C PHE A 203 -11.51 5.79 18.80
N SER A 204 -12.82 5.52 18.73
CA SER A 204 -13.74 5.81 19.84
C SER A 204 -13.34 5.09 21.14
N ASP A 205 -12.78 3.89 20.99
CA ASP A 205 -12.35 3.05 22.09
C ASP A 205 -11.39 1.94 21.63
N LEU A 206 -10.82 1.22 22.58
CA LEU A 206 -9.92 0.09 22.32
C LEU A 206 -10.61 -1.06 21.56
N ALA A 207 -11.90 -1.30 21.81
CA ALA A 207 -12.63 -2.39 21.15
C ALA A 207 -12.85 -2.07 19.68
N HIS A 208 -13.16 -0.81 19.33
CA HIS A 208 -13.24 -0.33 17.94
C HIS A 208 -11.90 -0.49 17.23
N MET A 209 -10.80 -0.01 17.82
CA MET A 209 -9.45 -0.20 17.25
C MET A 209 -9.15 -1.68 17.05
N SER A 210 -9.41 -2.54 18.03
CA SER A 210 -9.12 -3.98 17.96
C SER A 210 -9.89 -4.67 16.84
N ARG A 211 -11.17 -4.36 16.67
CA ARG A 211 -11.99 -4.88 15.56
C ARG A 211 -11.46 -4.41 14.22
N SER A 212 -11.11 -3.12 14.10
CA SER A 212 -10.61 -2.52 12.87
C SER A 212 -9.26 -3.09 12.46
N ILE A 213 -8.31 -3.21 13.39
CA ILE A 213 -7.00 -3.83 13.13
C ILE A 213 -7.17 -5.30 12.76
N ARG A 214 -8.02 -6.06 13.48
CA ARG A 214 -8.30 -7.46 13.14
C ARG A 214 -8.91 -7.61 11.75
N ALA A 215 -9.88 -6.78 11.40
CA ALA A 215 -10.49 -6.78 10.08
C ALA A 215 -9.48 -6.43 8.98
N PHE A 216 -8.52 -5.55 9.30
CA PHE A 216 -7.51 -5.10 8.36
C PHE A 216 -6.32 -6.05 8.23
N THR A 217 -5.82 -6.64 9.33
CA THR A 217 -4.59 -7.44 9.38
C THR A 217 -4.80 -8.93 9.63
N GLY A 218 -6.04 -9.36 9.82
CA GLY A 218 -6.40 -10.74 10.16
C GLY A 218 -6.30 -11.06 11.68
N PHE A 219 -5.50 -10.33 12.44
CA PHE A 219 -5.28 -10.59 13.85
C PHE A 219 -5.47 -9.36 14.74
N PRO A 220 -5.91 -9.55 16.00
CA PRO A 220 -6.08 -8.44 16.94
C PRO A 220 -4.72 -7.89 17.43
N PRO A 221 -4.68 -6.64 17.95
CA PRO A 221 -3.45 -5.97 18.35
C PRO A 221 -2.59 -6.75 19.35
N ARG A 222 -3.24 -7.46 20.30
CA ARG A 222 -2.51 -8.25 21.31
C ARG A 222 -1.74 -9.42 20.69
N THR A 223 -2.29 -10.05 19.65
CA THR A 223 -1.61 -11.14 18.92
C THR A 223 -0.37 -10.60 18.23
N TRP A 224 -0.51 -9.48 17.50
CA TRP A 224 0.62 -8.84 16.85
C TRP A 224 1.76 -8.49 17.81
N ARG A 225 1.41 -7.96 19.00
CA ARG A 225 2.42 -7.60 20.00
C ARG A 225 3.17 -8.81 20.54
N LYS A 226 2.51 -9.95 20.77
CA LYS A 226 3.14 -11.20 21.22
C LYS A 226 4.05 -11.82 20.16
N THR A 227 3.63 -11.81 18.90
CA THR A 227 4.43 -12.33 17.80
C THR A 227 5.78 -11.64 17.68
N LEU A 228 5.82 -10.31 17.91
CA LEU A 228 7.06 -9.53 17.83
C LEU A 228 7.92 -9.61 19.08
N ALA A 229 7.33 -9.97 20.23
CA ALA A 229 8.07 -10.29 21.46
C ALA A 229 8.72 -11.68 21.41
N GLY A 230 8.54 -12.46 20.31
CA GLY A 230 9.06 -13.81 20.18
C GLY A 230 8.19 -14.88 20.85
N ASP A 231 7.07 -14.49 21.48
CA ASP A 231 6.21 -15.37 22.26
C ASP A 231 5.20 -16.17 21.42
N ALA A 232 5.14 -15.94 20.10
CA ALA A 232 4.23 -16.64 19.20
C ALA A 232 4.82 -16.73 17.77
N PRO A 233 4.57 -17.80 17.02
CA PRO A 233 4.99 -17.89 15.63
C PRO A 233 4.36 -16.78 14.80
N HIS A 234 5.13 -16.23 13.88
CA HIS A 234 4.65 -15.22 12.93
C HIS A 234 3.39 -15.78 12.23
N PRO A 235 2.28 -15.03 12.16
CA PRO A 235 1.10 -15.50 11.44
C PRO A 235 1.49 -15.74 9.98
N SER A 236 1.74 -17.02 9.66
CA SER A 236 2.10 -17.44 8.29
C SER A 236 0.91 -17.21 7.37
N SER A 237 1.20 -16.89 6.10
CA SER A 237 0.22 -16.66 5.03
C SER A 237 -0.83 -17.79 4.91
N SER A 238 -0.51 -19.02 5.32
CA SER A 238 -1.43 -20.17 5.27
C SER A 238 -2.67 -20.07 6.18
N LYS A 239 -2.65 -19.19 7.20
CA LYS A 239 -3.83 -18.95 8.07
C LYS A 239 -4.68 -17.76 7.64
N LEU A 240 -4.22 -16.97 6.69
CA LEU A 240 -4.93 -15.79 6.18
C LEU A 240 -5.82 -16.09 4.96
N THR A 241 -5.54 -17.19 4.25
CA THR A 241 -6.32 -17.64 3.08
C THR A 241 -7.53 -18.54 3.42
N ALA A 242 -7.73 -18.91 4.70
CA ALA A 242 -8.72 -19.91 5.13
C ALA A 242 -9.93 -19.32 5.89
N ARG A 243 -10.45 -18.14 5.49
CA ARG A 243 -11.81 -17.71 5.91
C ARG A 243 -12.44 -16.73 4.92
#